data_77528e2f8921577c3e6a5b9355a719f8
#
_entry.id   77528e2f8921577c3e6a5b9355a719f8
#
_cell.length_a   1.000
_cell.length_b   1.000
_cell.length_c   1.000
_cell.angle_alpha   90.00
_cell.angle_beta   90.00
_cell.angle_gamma   90.00
#
_symmetry.space_group_name_H-M   'P 1'
#
loop_
_entity.id
_entity.type
_entity.pdbx_description
1 polymer ?
#
loop_
_entity_poly.entity_id
_entity_poly.type
_entity_poly.pdbx_seq_one_letter_code
_entity_poly.pdbx_strand_id
1 'polypeptide(L)'
;MIDSSAILDARILVVDDLEANILLLEQILHRAGYAHVASTTDASAVCELHRRNGYDLILLDLQMPGVDGFQVMESLKEIEADSYLPVIVITAQPTHKLRALQAGAKDFISKPFDLAEVLMRVHNMLEVRLLHRALRDYGKALEQKVREVEASRELIREQSDELKGLYAKVVAEQKVSERLLLNMLPSPIAERLKAHVDDIADSFPEVIADRFPEVSVLFADLVDFTCFSAGMRPEQLVEMLNEIFTEFDHIADARGLEKIKTIGDAYMAAAGLPVPVADHAERAAHMALDMIDALARFNALRRCNLQLRIGINSGEVVAGVIGKRKFIYDLWGMAVNLASRMESHGVAGRVQLTEATRERLGDPFVCEARGTIAAKGMGELRTWFLVGRAGAAAS
;
A
#
# COMPACT_ATOMS: atom_id res chain seq x y z
N MET A 1 -44.68 -14.33 -11.81
CA MET A 1 -46.13 -14.56 -11.80
C MET A 1 -46.62 -14.17 -10.42
N ILE A 2 -47.72 -13.44 -10.38
CA ILE A 2 -48.38 -13.13 -9.09
C ILE A 2 -49.01 -14.42 -8.59
N ASP A 3 -48.88 -14.70 -7.29
CA ASP A 3 -49.48 -15.85 -6.67
C ASP A 3 -51.01 -15.69 -6.74
N SER A 4 -51.73 -16.75 -7.17
CA SER A 4 -53.20 -16.76 -7.22
C SER A 4 -53.85 -16.42 -5.88
N SER A 5 -53.17 -16.73 -4.76
CA SER A 5 -53.64 -16.36 -3.43
C SER A 5 -53.66 -14.84 -3.21
N ALA A 6 -52.69 -14.10 -3.75
CA ALA A 6 -52.63 -12.66 -3.64
C ALA A 6 -53.76 -11.95 -4.45
N ILE A 7 -54.17 -12.54 -5.54
CA ILE A 7 -55.32 -12.04 -6.34
C ILE A 7 -56.60 -12.19 -5.58
N LEU A 8 -56.79 -13.33 -4.89
CA LEU A 8 -57.98 -13.60 -4.09
C LEU A 8 -58.06 -12.79 -2.79
N ASP A 9 -56.90 -12.34 -2.30
CA ASP A 9 -56.77 -11.45 -1.10
C ASP A 9 -56.90 -9.95 -1.45
N ALA A 10 -57.03 -9.61 -2.73
CA ALA A 10 -57.18 -8.24 -3.19
C ALA A 10 -58.47 -7.61 -2.71
N ARG A 11 -58.45 -6.32 -2.42
CA ARG A 11 -59.59 -5.55 -1.93
C ARG A 11 -60.45 -5.01 -3.09
N ILE A 12 -61.70 -5.44 -3.13
CA ILE A 12 -62.66 -5.04 -4.19
C ILE A 12 -63.77 -4.18 -3.56
N LEU A 13 -64.09 -3.07 -4.24
CA LEU A 13 -65.27 -2.26 -3.89
C LEU A 13 -66.31 -2.40 -4.99
N VAL A 14 -67.54 -2.75 -4.60
CA VAL A 14 -68.71 -2.80 -5.47
C VAL A 14 -69.59 -1.57 -5.20
N VAL A 15 -69.93 -0.83 -6.26
CA VAL A 15 -70.73 0.41 -6.17
C VAL A 15 -71.88 0.30 -7.14
N ASP A 16 -73.10 0.22 -6.61
CA ASP A 16 -74.34 0.16 -7.40
C ASP A 16 -75.51 0.71 -6.52
N ASP A 17 -76.38 1.50 -7.05
CA ASP A 17 -77.51 2.07 -6.29
C ASP A 17 -78.60 1.04 -5.92
N LEU A 18 -78.59 -0.12 -6.58
CA LEU A 18 -79.51 -1.22 -6.31
C LEU A 18 -78.87 -2.29 -5.43
N GLU A 19 -79.37 -2.44 -4.20
CA GLU A 19 -78.88 -3.48 -3.29
C GLU A 19 -78.92 -4.90 -3.89
N ALA A 20 -79.89 -5.20 -4.75
CA ALA A 20 -79.98 -6.50 -5.44
C ALA A 20 -78.81 -6.79 -6.33
N ASN A 21 -78.23 -5.78 -7.01
CA ASN A 21 -77.01 -5.90 -7.85
C ASN A 21 -75.80 -6.12 -6.97
N ILE A 22 -75.67 -5.36 -5.88
CA ILE A 22 -74.63 -5.50 -4.89
C ILE A 22 -74.59 -6.92 -4.37
N LEU A 23 -75.66 -7.42 -3.81
CA LEU A 23 -75.80 -8.76 -3.27
C LEU A 23 -75.41 -9.85 -4.27
N LEU A 24 -75.80 -9.69 -5.53
CA LEU A 24 -75.45 -10.62 -6.60
C LEU A 24 -73.95 -10.62 -6.88
N LEU A 25 -73.32 -9.44 -7.04
CA LEU A 25 -71.89 -9.32 -7.29
C LEU A 25 -71.05 -9.81 -6.09
N GLU A 26 -71.42 -9.49 -4.88
CA GLU A 26 -70.76 -10.02 -3.69
C GLU A 26 -70.83 -11.54 -3.61
N GLN A 27 -72.02 -12.15 -3.89
CA GLN A 27 -72.13 -13.60 -3.93
C GLN A 27 -71.27 -14.24 -5.00
N ILE A 28 -71.18 -13.64 -6.19
CA ILE A 28 -70.33 -14.08 -7.30
C ILE A 28 -68.87 -14.08 -6.87
N LEU A 29 -68.40 -12.97 -6.32
CA LEU A 29 -66.99 -12.78 -5.91
C LEU A 29 -66.64 -13.67 -4.73
N HIS A 30 -67.44 -13.74 -3.68
CA HIS A 30 -67.17 -14.61 -2.53
C HIS A 30 -67.19 -16.09 -2.90
N ARG A 31 -68.09 -16.54 -3.79
CA ARG A 31 -68.09 -17.95 -4.29
C ARG A 31 -66.83 -18.26 -5.10
N ALA A 32 -66.23 -17.27 -5.75
CA ALA A 32 -64.98 -17.43 -6.50
C ALA A 32 -63.73 -17.37 -5.56
N GLY A 33 -63.92 -17.09 -4.23
CA GLY A 33 -62.84 -17.09 -3.26
C GLY A 33 -62.23 -15.73 -2.94
N TYR A 34 -62.75 -14.63 -3.46
CA TYR A 34 -62.29 -13.28 -3.08
C TYR A 34 -62.67 -12.98 -1.62
N ALA A 35 -61.66 -12.72 -0.77
CA ALA A 35 -61.86 -12.57 0.66
C ALA A 35 -62.34 -11.17 1.08
N HIS A 36 -61.91 -10.14 0.37
CA HIS A 36 -62.13 -8.75 0.77
C HIS A 36 -63.00 -8.00 -0.21
N VAL A 37 -64.29 -8.24 -0.19
CA VAL A 37 -65.28 -7.53 -0.99
C VAL A 37 -66.09 -6.61 -0.05
N ALA A 38 -66.08 -5.31 -0.37
CA ALA A 38 -66.92 -4.30 0.29
C ALA A 38 -67.84 -3.67 -0.72
N SER A 39 -68.94 -3.09 -0.28
CA SER A 39 -69.90 -2.46 -1.15
C SER A 39 -70.44 -1.15 -0.61
N THR A 40 -71.00 -0.33 -1.48
CA THR A 40 -71.76 0.88 -1.11
C THR A 40 -72.79 1.20 -2.16
N THR A 41 -73.95 1.72 -1.69
CA THR A 41 -74.98 2.30 -2.55
C THR A 41 -74.80 3.81 -2.74
N ASP A 42 -73.87 4.42 -1.98
CA ASP A 42 -73.61 5.85 -2.02
C ASP A 42 -72.37 6.15 -2.90
N ALA A 43 -72.58 6.64 -4.11
CA ALA A 43 -71.53 7.03 -5.00
C ALA A 43 -70.62 8.14 -4.47
N SER A 44 -71.12 9.00 -3.59
CA SER A 44 -70.36 10.11 -3.00
C SER A 44 -69.31 9.62 -1.99
N ALA A 45 -69.54 8.46 -1.36
CA ALA A 45 -68.66 7.87 -0.39
C ALA A 45 -67.45 7.13 -0.99
N VAL A 46 -67.46 6.84 -2.29
CA VAL A 46 -66.46 5.97 -2.96
C VAL A 46 -65.03 6.47 -2.76
N CYS A 47 -64.79 7.76 -3.00
CA CYS A 47 -63.45 8.35 -2.90
C CYS A 47 -62.88 8.29 -1.49
N GLU A 48 -63.73 8.55 -0.47
CA GLU A 48 -63.34 8.47 0.94
C GLU A 48 -63.07 7.02 1.37
N LEU A 49 -63.99 6.12 0.98
CA LEU A 49 -63.82 4.68 1.20
C LEU A 49 -62.50 4.16 0.59
N HIS A 50 -62.17 4.61 -0.65
CA HIS A 50 -60.92 4.20 -1.27
C HIS A 50 -59.69 4.78 -0.57
N ARG A 51 -59.66 6.06 -0.15
CA ARG A 51 -58.57 6.65 0.62
C ARG A 51 -58.34 5.91 1.93
N ARG A 52 -59.41 5.49 2.60
CA ARG A 52 -59.34 4.83 3.89
C ARG A 52 -58.90 3.36 3.80
N ASN A 53 -59.42 2.64 2.82
CA ASN A 53 -59.27 1.18 2.77
C ASN A 53 -58.26 0.70 1.70
N GLY A 54 -57.94 1.53 0.66
CA GLY A 54 -56.98 1.22 -0.40
C GLY A 54 -57.45 0.03 -1.25
N TYR A 55 -58.55 0.17 -1.94
CA TYR A 55 -59.06 -0.91 -2.81
C TYR A 55 -58.16 -1.12 -4.04
N ASP A 56 -58.06 -2.38 -4.46
CA ASP A 56 -57.27 -2.78 -5.64
C ASP A 56 -58.08 -2.83 -6.93
N LEU A 57 -59.44 -2.86 -6.81
CA LEU A 57 -60.36 -2.83 -7.93
C LEU A 57 -61.68 -2.19 -7.49
N ILE A 58 -62.28 -1.40 -8.36
CA ILE A 58 -63.65 -0.84 -8.16
C ILE A 58 -64.55 -1.33 -9.26
N LEU A 59 -65.65 -1.95 -8.91
CA LEU A 59 -66.79 -2.25 -9.81
C LEU A 59 -67.80 -1.13 -9.63
N LEU A 60 -68.04 -0.34 -10.68
CA LEU A 60 -68.82 0.91 -10.57
C LEU A 60 -69.99 0.93 -11.56
N ASP A 61 -71.20 1.02 -11.04
CA ASP A 61 -72.35 1.35 -11.90
C ASP A 61 -72.27 2.82 -12.35
N LEU A 62 -72.59 3.04 -13.60
CA LEU A 62 -72.66 4.40 -14.15
C LEU A 62 -73.95 5.13 -13.88
N GLN A 63 -75.04 4.41 -13.74
CA GLN A 63 -76.38 4.99 -13.61
C GLN A 63 -76.87 5.00 -12.18
N MET A 64 -76.39 5.93 -11.38
CA MET A 64 -76.79 6.11 -10.00
C MET A 64 -77.44 7.48 -9.78
N PRO A 65 -78.49 7.56 -8.91
CA PRO A 65 -79.11 8.84 -8.58
C PRO A 65 -78.14 9.80 -7.89
N GLY A 66 -78.10 11.04 -8.27
CA GLY A 66 -77.36 12.11 -7.61
C GLY A 66 -75.97 12.31 -8.18
N VAL A 67 -75.02 11.37 -7.94
CA VAL A 67 -73.64 11.43 -8.46
C VAL A 67 -73.49 10.43 -9.58
N ASP A 68 -73.15 10.93 -10.79
CA ASP A 68 -72.89 10.10 -11.96
C ASP A 68 -71.57 9.32 -11.80
N GLY A 69 -71.53 8.03 -12.15
CA GLY A 69 -70.31 7.20 -12.12
C GLY A 69 -69.12 7.80 -12.86
N PHE A 70 -69.35 8.65 -13.85
CA PHE A 70 -68.28 9.39 -14.52
C PHE A 70 -67.62 10.42 -13.58
N GLN A 71 -68.37 11.11 -12.74
CA GLN A 71 -67.80 12.03 -11.74
C GLN A 71 -66.96 11.30 -10.69
N VAL A 72 -67.44 10.10 -10.28
CA VAL A 72 -66.64 9.22 -9.35
C VAL A 72 -65.32 8.84 -10.01
N MET A 73 -65.31 8.43 -11.29
CA MET A 73 -64.08 8.06 -11.98
C MET A 73 -63.11 9.24 -12.12
N GLU A 74 -63.58 10.46 -12.37
CA GLU A 74 -62.77 11.67 -12.47
C GLU A 74 -62.11 11.99 -11.12
N SER A 75 -62.86 11.93 -10.04
CA SER A 75 -62.35 12.13 -8.67
C SER A 75 -61.36 11.04 -8.24
N LEU A 76 -61.58 9.79 -8.62
CA LEU A 76 -60.62 8.68 -8.36
C LEU A 76 -59.31 8.86 -9.14
N LYS A 77 -59.38 9.39 -10.37
CA LYS A 77 -58.19 9.66 -11.19
C LYS A 77 -57.31 10.74 -10.59
N GLU A 78 -57.91 11.77 -9.93
CA GLU A 78 -57.12 12.78 -9.20
C GLU A 78 -56.43 12.20 -7.97
N ILE A 79 -57.07 11.26 -7.24
CA ILE A 79 -56.51 10.61 -6.06
C ILE A 79 -55.38 9.64 -6.42
N GLU A 80 -55.51 8.93 -7.50
CA GLU A 80 -54.60 7.89 -7.97
C GLU A 80 -53.77 8.33 -9.19
N ALA A 81 -53.43 9.63 -9.30
CA ALA A 81 -52.72 10.20 -10.43
C ALA A 81 -51.44 9.45 -10.79
N ASP A 82 -50.70 8.97 -9.77
CA ASP A 82 -49.43 8.24 -9.91
C ASP A 82 -49.56 6.71 -9.81
N SER A 83 -50.80 6.19 -9.76
CA SER A 83 -51.05 4.77 -9.55
C SER A 83 -52.07 4.19 -10.54
N TYR A 84 -51.96 2.90 -10.78
CA TYR A 84 -52.89 2.18 -11.65
C TYR A 84 -54.01 1.57 -10.82
N LEU A 85 -55.12 2.30 -10.57
CA LEU A 85 -56.33 1.75 -9.99
C LEU A 85 -57.30 1.34 -11.12
N PRO A 86 -57.60 0.05 -11.34
CA PRO A 86 -58.59 -0.36 -12.31
C PRO A 86 -60.00 -0.10 -11.79
N VAL A 87 -60.80 0.57 -12.62
CA VAL A 87 -62.24 0.71 -12.46
C VAL A 87 -62.89 -0.05 -13.59
N ILE A 88 -63.70 -1.07 -13.26
CA ILE A 88 -64.57 -1.77 -14.19
C ILE A 88 -65.96 -1.15 -14.09
N VAL A 89 -66.42 -0.63 -15.19
CA VAL A 89 -67.72 0.00 -15.27
C VAL A 89 -68.81 -1.04 -15.57
N ILE A 90 -69.91 -0.93 -14.88
CA ILE A 90 -71.10 -1.76 -15.09
C ILE A 90 -72.19 -0.93 -15.75
N THR A 91 -72.76 -1.40 -16.86
CA THR A 91 -73.76 -0.62 -17.58
C THR A 91 -74.73 -1.49 -18.44
N ALA A 92 -75.99 -1.10 -18.54
CA ALA A 92 -76.92 -1.71 -19.43
C ALA A 92 -76.95 -1.07 -20.84
N GLN A 93 -76.31 0.11 -21.03
CA GLN A 93 -76.37 0.88 -22.25
C GLN A 93 -75.08 0.74 -23.08
N PRO A 94 -75.20 0.26 -24.37
CA PRO A 94 -73.99 0.09 -25.20
C PRO A 94 -73.29 1.41 -25.53
N THR A 95 -73.94 2.54 -25.55
CA THR A 95 -73.39 3.86 -25.81
C THR A 95 -72.49 4.37 -24.71
N HIS A 96 -72.68 3.94 -23.47
CA HIS A 96 -71.88 4.34 -22.31
C HIS A 96 -70.54 3.61 -22.24
N LYS A 97 -70.40 2.45 -22.91
CA LYS A 97 -69.13 1.66 -22.87
C LYS A 97 -67.96 2.44 -23.43
N LEU A 98 -68.11 3.01 -24.62
CA LEU A 98 -67.03 3.76 -25.27
C LEU A 98 -66.67 5.03 -24.45
N ARG A 99 -67.71 5.76 -23.99
CA ARG A 99 -67.50 6.94 -23.14
C ARG A 99 -66.83 6.62 -21.83
N ALA A 100 -67.16 5.48 -21.18
CA ALA A 100 -66.54 5.05 -19.94
C ALA A 100 -65.02 4.74 -20.13
N LEU A 101 -64.64 4.04 -21.19
CA LEU A 101 -63.24 3.78 -21.52
C LEU A 101 -62.49 5.08 -21.81
N GLN A 102 -63.11 6.04 -22.55
CA GLN A 102 -62.53 7.38 -22.77
C GLN A 102 -62.37 8.18 -21.47
N ALA A 103 -63.29 8.02 -20.53
CA ALA A 103 -63.22 8.66 -19.21
C ALA A 103 -62.19 8.00 -18.25
N GLY A 104 -61.61 6.84 -18.63
CA GLY A 104 -60.55 6.20 -17.89
C GLY A 104 -60.89 4.85 -17.25
N ALA A 105 -62.12 4.33 -17.44
CA ALA A 105 -62.42 2.95 -17.07
C ALA A 105 -61.48 1.99 -17.79
N LYS A 106 -61.04 0.97 -17.10
CA LYS A 106 -60.11 -0.01 -17.67
C LYS A 106 -60.81 -1.14 -18.40
N ASP A 107 -62.08 -1.39 -18.03
CA ASP A 107 -62.93 -2.37 -18.67
C ASP A 107 -64.41 -2.07 -18.35
N PHE A 108 -65.33 -2.84 -18.94
CA PHE A 108 -66.77 -2.72 -18.67
C PHE A 108 -67.43 -4.10 -18.60
N ILE A 109 -68.53 -4.19 -17.87
CA ILE A 109 -69.39 -5.36 -17.77
C ILE A 109 -70.82 -4.95 -18.18
N SER A 110 -71.44 -5.78 -18.98
CA SER A 110 -72.84 -5.53 -19.45
C SER A 110 -73.87 -6.12 -18.50
N LYS A 111 -74.94 -5.35 -18.23
CA LYS A 111 -76.12 -5.91 -17.57
C LYS A 111 -77.06 -6.51 -18.66
N PRO A 112 -77.65 -7.73 -18.53
CA PRO A 112 -77.52 -8.64 -17.34
C PRO A 112 -76.15 -9.30 -17.24
N PHE A 113 -75.70 -9.60 -16.02
CA PHE A 113 -74.37 -10.15 -15.72
C PHE A 113 -74.20 -11.58 -16.23
N ASP A 114 -73.12 -11.83 -16.96
CA ASP A 114 -72.57 -13.17 -17.14
C ASP A 114 -71.53 -13.44 -16.04
N LEU A 115 -71.75 -14.52 -15.31
CA LEU A 115 -70.89 -14.91 -14.18
C LEU A 115 -69.43 -15.10 -14.59
N ALA A 116 -69.21 -15.80 -15.71
CA ALA A 116 -67.87 -16.09 -16.21
C ALA A 116 -67.16 -14.81 -16.71
N GLU A 117 -67.89 -13.90 -17.34
CA GLU A 117 -67.40 -12.61 -17.79
C GLU A 117 -66.98 -11.74 -16.61
N VAL A 118 -67.79 -11.63 -15.56
CA VAL A 118 -67.44 -10.85 -14.35
C VAL A 118 -66.15 -11.37 -13.72
N LEU A 119 -66.10 -12.67 -13.46
CA LEU A 119 -64.95 -13.26 -12.80
C LEU A 119 -63.65 -13.14 -13.60
N MET A 120 -63.70 -13.35 -14.91
CA MET A 120 -62.54 -13.25 -15.79
C MET A 120 -62.03 -11.78 -15.86
N ARG A 121 -62.90 -10.80 -15.97
CA ARG A 121 -62.51 -9.38 -16.01
C ARG A 121 -61.95 -8.90 -14.69
N VAL A 122 -62.57 -9.27 -13.58
CA VAL A 122 -62.09 -8.94 -12.22
C VAL A 122 -60.70 -9.57 -12.02
N HIS A 123 -60.51 -10.83 -12.35
CA HIS A 123 -59.24 -11.52 -12.19
C HIS A 123 -58.14 -10.84 -13.00
N ASN A 124 -58.34 -10.60 -14.28
CA ASN A 124 -57.36 -9.98 -15.17
C ASN A 124 -56.96 -8.56 -14.68
N MET A 125 -57.95 -7.76 -14.24
CA MET A 125 -57.67 -6.39 -13.78
C MET A 125 -56.92 -6.39 -12.46
N LEU A 126 -57.20 -7.30 -11.54
CA LEU A 126 -56.46 -7.46 -10.31
C LEU A 126 -55.03 -7.95 -10.54
N GLU A 127 -54.83 -8.90 -11.44
CA GLU A 127 -53.47 -9.34 -11.82
C GLU A 127 -52.63 -8.16 -12.30
N VAL A 128 -53.16 -7.35 -13.21
CA VAL A 128 -52.48 -6.14 -13.74
C VAL A 128 -52.22 -5.14 -12.61
N ARG A 129 -53.19 -4.88 -11.72
CA ARG A 129 -53.04 -3.99 -10.56
C ARG A 129 -51.89 -4.42 -9.63
N LEU A 130 -51.87 -5.69 -9.28
CA LEU A 130 -50.88 -6.23 -8.38
C LEU A 130 -49.46 -6.26 -9.01
N LEU A 131 -49.37 -6.53 -10.33
CA LEU A 131 -48.11 -6.40 -11.06
C LEU A 131 -47.59 -4.97 -11.05
N HIS A 132 -48.45 -3.98 -11.32
CA HIS A 132 -48.06 -2.57 -11.27
C HIS A 132 -47.59 -2.16 -9.88
N ARG A 133 -48.27 -2.63 -8.83
CA ARG A 133 -47.88 -2.36 -7.43
C ARG A 133 -46.53 -2.99 -7.10
N ALA A 134 -46.34 -4.27 -7.42
CA ALA A 134 -45.07 -4.97 -7.18
C ALA A 134 -43.88 -4.31 -7.94
N LEU A 135 -44.12 -3.89 -9.22
CA LEU A 135 -43.09 -3.21 -10.00
C LEU A 135 -42.69 -1.87 -9.38
N ARG A 136 -43.67 -1.10 -8.88
CA ARG A 136 -43.39 0.18 -8.20
C ARG A 136 -42.60 -0.01 -6.93
N ASP A 137 -43.01 -0.97 -6.10
CA ASP A 137 -42.33 -1.26 -4.83
C ASP A 137 -40.90 -1.76 -5.06
N TYR A 138 -40.70 -2.61 -6.09
CA TYR A 138 -39.38 -3.06 -6.52
C TYR A 138 -38.51 -1.89 -7.03
N GLY A 139 -39.09 -0.96 -7.81
CA GLY A 139 -38.39 0.25 -8.27
C GLY A 139 -37.87 1.09 -7.10
N LYS A 140 -38.73 1.34 -6.09
CA LYS A 140 -38.33 2.10 -4.89
C LYS A 140 -37.21 1.40 -4.10
N ALA A 141 -37.33 0.07 -3.93
CA ALA A 141 -36.29 -0.71 -3.24
C ALA A 141 -34.98 -0.69 -4.00
N LEU A 142 -35.01 -0.76 -5.34
CA LEU A 142 -33.82 -0.67 -6.19
C LEU A 142 -33.13 0.70 -6.08
N GLU A 143 -33.91 1.78 -6.14
CA GLU A 143 -33.36 3.14 -5.96
C GLU A 143 -32.68 3.32 -4.59
N GLN A 144 -33.26 2.73 -3.54
CA GLN A 144 -32.63 2.76 -2.22
C GLN A 144 -31.32 1.98 -2.21
N LYS A 145 -31.30 0.79 -2.83
CA LYS A 145 -30.09 -0.03 -2.92
C LYS A 145 -29.00 0.66 -3.74
N VAL A 146 -29.34 1.34 -4.83
CA VAL A 146 -28.38 2.11 -5.61
C VAL A 146 -27.72 3.19 -4.74
N ARG A 147 -28.51 3.94 -3.96
CA ARG A 147 -27.99 4.97 -3.06
C ARG A 147 -27.06 4.39 -1.98
N GLU A 148 -27.41 3.24 -1.39
CA GLU A 148 -26.55 2.55 -0.42
C GLU A 148 -25.22 2.13 -1.04
N VAL A 149 -25.24 1.58 -2.25
CA VAL A 149 -24.03 1.15 -2.98
C VAL A 149 -23.15 2.35 -3.34
N GLU A 150 -23.73 3.44 -3.80
CA GLU A 150 -22.99 4.67 -4.12
C GLU A 150 -22.28 5.25 -2.89
N ALA A 151 -22.98 5.33 -1.75
CA ALA A 151 -22.41 5.80 -0.50
C ALA A 151 -21.25 4.87 -0.02
N SER A 152 -21.44 3.56 -0.10
CA SER A 152 -20.40 2.58 0.25
C SER A 152 -19.17 2.68 -0.66
N ARG A 153 -19.39 2.92 -1.96
CA ARG A 153 -18.31 3.07 -2.94
C ARG A 153 -17.45 4.31 -2.65
N GLU A 154 -18.07 5.42 -2.27
CA GLU A 154 -17.34 6.64 -1.92
C GLU A 154 -16.49 6.43 -0.66
N LEU A 155 -17.04 5.80 0.36
CA LEU A 155 -16.29 5.46 1.57
C LEU A 155 -15.08 4.55 1.29
N ILE A 156 -15.27 3.52 0.44
CA ILE A 156 -14.18 2.62 0.04
C ILE A 156 -13.09 3.40 -0.71
N ARG A 157 -13.48 4.36 -1.53
CA ARG A 157 -12.54 5.20 -2.28
C ARG A 157 -11.69 6.05 -1.34
N GLU A 158 -12.32 6.73 -0.37
CA GLU A 158 -11.62 7.53 0.64
C GLU A 158 -10.64 6.67 1.45
N GLN A 159 -11.07 5.50 1.94
CA GLN A 159 -10.21 4.57 2.67
C GLN A 159 -9.04 4.03 1.81
N SER A 160 -9.30 3.77 0.52
CA SER A 160 -8.25 3.33 -0.41
C SER A 160 -7.18 4.41 -0.61
N ASP A 161 -7.57 5.67 -0.72
CA ASP A 161 -6.63 6.76 -0.93
C ASP A 161 -5.84 7.09 0.35
N GLU A 162 -6.47 7.00 1.52
CA GLU A 162 -5.79 7.08 2.82
C GLU A 162 -4.76 5.94 2.98
N LEU A 163 -5.15 4.69 2.67
CA LEU A 163 -4.27 3.53 2.75
C LEU A 163 -3.05 3.67 1.82
N LYS A 164 -3.25 4.17 0.60
CA LYS A 164 -2.13 4.45 -0.33
C LYS A 164 -1.17 5.49 0.25
N GLY A 165 -1.71 6.54 0.88
CA GLY A 165 -0.90 7.57 1.53
C GLY A 165 -0.06 7.02 2.69
N LEU A 166 -0.66 6.19 3.54
CA LEU A 166 0.05 5.51 4.64
C LEU A 166 1.10 4.54 4.13
N TYR A 167 0.77 3.74 3.12
CA TYR A 167 1.72 2.80 2.51
C TYR A 167 2.94 3.52 1.92
N ALA A 168 2.73 4.64 1.22
CA ALA A 168 3.83 5.45 0.69
C ALA A 168 4.77 5.98 1.80
N LYS A 169 4.21 6.39 2.94
CA LYS A 169 5.01 6.81 4.11
C LYS A 169 5.84 5.66 4.69
N VAL A 170 5.23 4.49 4.90
CA VAL A 170 5.93 3.31 5.42
C VAL A 170 7.09 2.90 4.51
N VAL A 171 6.87 2.88 3.18
CA VAL A 171 7.93 2.57 2.20
C VAL A 171 9.05 3.61 2.24
N ALA A 172 8.72 4.89 2.40
CA ALA A 172 9.73 5.95 2.52
C ALA A 172 10.58 5.81 3.81
N GLU A 173 9.93 5.55 4.95
CA GLU A 173 10.62 5.31 6.24
C GLU A 173 11.49 4.06 6.19
N GLN A 174 11.00 2.99 5.58
CA GLN A 174 11.77 1.76 5.39
C GLN A 174 13.04 2.00 4.57
N LYS A 175 12.96 2.75 3.47
CA LYS A 175 14.13 3.12 2.66
C LYS A 175 15.15 3.95 3.44
N VAL A 176 14.70 4.87 4.28
CA VAL A 176 15.60 5.66 5.14
C VAL A 176 16.29 4.75 6.16
N SER A 177 15.53 3.89 6.83
CA SER A 177 16.07 2.93 7.82
C SER A 177 17.10 1.99 7.16
N GLU A 178 16.79 1.49 5.97
CA GLU A 178 17.71 0.63 5.21
C GLU A 178 19.00 1.34 4.83
N ARG A 179 18.93 2.58 4.36
CA ARG A 179 20.11 3.39 4.05
C ARG A 179 20.97 3.65 5.28
N LEU A 180 20.35 3.94 6.43
CA LEU A 180 21.08 4.12 7.69
C LEU A 180 21.79 2.84 8.12
N LEU A 181 21.17 1.68 7.97
CA LEU A 181 21.78 0.39 8.28
C LEU A 181 22.98 0.08 7.38
N LEU A 182 22.84 0.33 6.07
CA LEU A 182 23.92 0.14 5.07
C LEU A 182 25.08 1.14 5.23
N ASN A 183 24.85 2.28 5.85
CA ASN A 183 25.93 3.21 6.24
C ASN A 183 26.73 2.73 7.46
N MET A 184 26.22 1.77 8.19
CA MET A 184 26.88 1.25 9.42
C MET A 184 27.48 -0.14 9.23
N LEU A 185 26.94 -0.94 8.32
CA LEU A 185 27.32 -2.34 8.12
C LEU A 185 27.47 -2.66 6.63
N PRO A 186 28.43 -3.51 6.24
CA PRO A 186 28.51 -4.03 4.87
C PRO A 186 27.22 -4.74 4.46
N SER A 187 26.81 -4.61 3.17
CA SER A 187 25.55 -5.16 2.67
C SER A 187 25.30 -6.62 3.03
N PRO A 188 26.25 -7.57 2.88
CA PRO A 188 26.00 -8.97 3.24
C PRO A 188 25.74 -9.17 4.74
N ILE A 189 26.33 -8.35 5.58
CA ILE A 189 26.16 -8.39 7.04
C ILE A 189 24.81 -7.79 7.43
N ALA A 190 24.43 -6.69 6.79
CA ALA A 190 23.12 -6.06 6.99
C ALA A 190 21.97 -7.00 6.58
N GLU A 191 22.12 -7.73 5.47
CA GLU A 191 21.12 -8.74 5.03
C GLU A 191 20.99 -9.89 6.03
N ARG A 192 22.11 -10.41 6.54
CA ARG A 192 22.11 -11.44 7.59
C ARG A 192 21.44 -10.96 8.87
N LEU A 193 21.68 -9.72 9.26
CA LEU A 193 21.04 -9.13 10.44
C LEU A 193 19.53 -9.00 10.25
N LYS A 194 19.06 -8.56 9.06
CA LYS A 194 17.63 -8.47 8.72
C LYS A 194 16.95 -9.83 8.75
N ALA A 195 17.56 -10.86 8.16
CA ALA A 195 16.98 -12.21 8.09
C ALA A 195 16.72 -12.83 9.46
N HIS A 196 17.44 -12.40 10.50
CA HIS A 196 17.27 -12.90 11.86
C HIS A 196 16.27 -12.09 12.70
N VAL A 197 15.91 -10.88 12.29
CA VAL A 197 14.92 -10.04 12.99
C VAL A 197 13.50 -10.52 12.76
N ASP A 198 13.22 -11.17 11.62
CA ASP A 198 11.89 -11.69 11.29
C ASP A 198 11.48 -12.93 12.10
N ASP A 199 12.43 -13.62 12.72
CA ASP A 199 12.17 -14.87 13.42
C ASP A 199 11.91 -14.77 14.93
N ILE A 200 12.32 -13.67 15.63
CA ILE A 200 12.14 -13.62 17.09
C ILE A 200 12.09 -12.16 17.62
N ALA A 201 10.97 -11.79 18.19
CA ALA A 201 10.73 -10.48 18.81
C ALA A 201 11.56 -10.19 20.08
N ASP A 202 12.33 -11.13 20.64
CA ASP A 202 12.98 -10.96 21.95
C ASP A 202 14.41 -11.52 22.12
N SER A 203 15.05 -12.05 21.08
CA SER A 203 16.42 -12.56 21.19
C SER A 203 17.31 -11.92 20.13
N PHE A 204 18.32 -11.18 20.58
CA PHE A 204 19.36 -10.66 19.70
C PHE A 204 20.04 -11.82 18.93
N PRO A 205 20.41 -11.60 17.65
CA PRO A 205 20.93 -12.64 16.79
C PRO A 205 22.23 -13.23 17.33
N GLU A 206 22.44 -14.49 16.98
CA GLU A 206 23.68 -15.21 17.09
C GLU A 206 24.88 -14.32 16.72
N VAL A 207 26.01 -14.48 17.43
CA VAL A 207 27.24 -13.71 17.18
C VAL A 207 27.62 -13.80 15.70
N ILE A 208 27.58 -12.69 14.98
CA ILE A 208 28.03 -12.63 13.58
C ILE A 208 29.57 -12.52 13.61
N ALA A 209 30.24 -13.61 13.29
CA ALA A 209 31.71 -13.67 13.22
C ALA A 209 32.10 -14.63 12.10
N ASP A 210 32.87 -14.13 11.16
CA ASP A 210 33.36 -14.87 10.00
C ASP A 210 34.87 -14.86 9.94
N ARG A 211 35.46 -15.99 9.51
CA ARG A 211 36.92 -16.12 9.32
C ARG A 211 37.25 -15.90 7.86
N PHE A 212 38.21 -15.02 7.61
CA PHE A 212 38.74 -14.72 6.30
C PHE A 212 40.24 -15.03 6.26
N PRO A 213 40.69 -16.06 5.52
CA PRO A 213 42.06 -16.51 5.52
C PRO A 213 43.03 -15.56 4.81
N GLU A 214 42.55 -14.86 3.80
CA GLU A 214 43.34 -13.99 2.92
C GLU A 214 42.70 -12.60 2.84
N VAL A 215 43.23 -11.66 3.64
CA VAL A 215 42.77 -10.25 3.72
C VAL A 215 44.00 -9.34 3.78
N SER A 216 43.97 -8.20 3.15
CA SER A 216 44.93 -7.13 3.37
C SER A 216 44.32 -6.01 4.16
N VAL A 217 44.88 -5.73 5.32
CA VAL A 217 44.47 -4.66 6.23
C VAL A 217 45.38 -3.47 6.05
N LEU A 218 44.78 -2.29 5.88
CA LEU A 218 45.48 -1.02 5.74
C LEU A 218 45.12 -0.10 6.91
N PHE A 219 46.15 0.48 7.54
CA PHE A 219 46.05 1.61 8.45
C PHE A 219 46.72 2.81 7.82
N ALA A 220 46.10 3.98 7.89
CA ALA A 220 46.66 5.24 7.45
C ALA A 220 46.42 6.30 8.53
N ASP A 221 47.45 7.01 8.92
CA ASP A 221 47.42 8.01 9.99
C ASP A 221 48.00 9.33 9.52
N LEU A 222 47.40 10.44 9.96
CA LEU A 222 47.89 11.80 9.68
C LEU A 222 49.01 12.17 10.64
N VAL A 223 50.23 12.28 10.13
CA VAL A 223 51.42 12.55 10.96
C VAL A 223 51.34 13.94 11.59
N ASP A 224 51.62 14.02 12.89
CA ASP A 224 51.65 15.23 13.73
C ASP A 224 50.32 16.01 13.72
N PHE A 225 49.20 15.32 13.43
CA PHE A 225 47.89 15.92 13.34
C PHE A 225 47.47 16.63 14.63
N THR A 226 47.75 16.08 15.78
CA THR A 226 47.47 16.68 17.08
C THR A 226 48.15 18.05 17.23
N CYS A 227 49.38 18.19 16.77
CA CYS A 227 50.07 19.47 16.78
C CYS A 227 49.53 20.43 15.75
N PHE A 228 49.19 19.93 14.55
CA PHE A 228 48.62 20.70 13.48
C PHE A 228 47.24 21.25 13.84
N SER A 229 46.40 20.47 14.50
CA SER A 229 45.05 20.85 14.90
C SER A 229 44.99 21.74 16.15
N ALA A 230 46.13 21.90 16.87
CA ALA A 230 46.20 22.76 18.05
C ALA A 230 45.90 24.22 17.70
N GLY A 231 44.77 24.74 18.19
CA GLY A 231 44.32 26.08 17.92
C GLY A 231 43.28 26.22 16.81
N MET A 232 42.89 25.15 16.15
CA MET A 232 41.75 25.17 15.22
C MET A 232 40.42 25.17 16.00
N ARG A 233 39.38 25.78 15.40
CA ARG A 233 38.04 25.66 15.95
C ARG A 233 37.49 24.25 15.68
N PRO A 234 36.71 23.68 16.61
CA PRO A 234 36.18 22.30 16.47
C PRO A 234 35.49 22.03 15.14
N GLU A 235 34.74 23.00 14.63
CA GLU A 235 34.02 22.87 13.34
C GLU A 235 35.02 22.74 12.17
N GLN A 236 36.07 23.54 12.14
CA GLN A 236 37.10 23.52 11.10
C GLN A 236 37.89 22.21 11.10
N LEU A 237 38.15 21.70 12.31
CA LEU A 237 38.82 20.41 12.48
C LEU A 237 37.97 19.26 11.90
N VAL A 238 36.69 19.23 12.26
CA VAL A 238 35.78 18.19 11.79
C VAL A 238 35.53 18.30 10.29
N GLU A 239 35.34 19.51 9.75
CA GLU A 239 35.20 19.73 8.30
C GLU A 239 36.42 19.23 7.52
N MET A 240 37.62 19.52 8.00
CA MET A 240 38.86 19.09 7.36
C MET A 240 39.01 17.56 7.38
N LEU A 241 38.81 16.90 8.52
CA LEU A 241 38.84 15.45 8.62
C LEU A 241 37.76 14.81 7.72
N ASN A 242 36.56 15.40 7.71
CA ASN A 242 35.49 14.91 6.86
C ASN A 242 35.83 15.02 5.37
N GLU A 243 36.45 16.11 4.91
CA GLU A 243 36.90 16.27 3.53
C GLU A 243 37.94 15.22 3.16
N ILE A 244 38.95 15.01 4.00
CA ILE A 244 40.01 14.02 3.77
C ILE A 244 39.44 12.60 3.75
N PHE A 245 38.67 12.25 4.77
CA PHE A 245 38.14 10.88 4.91
C PHE A 245 37.05 10.56 3.87
N THR A 246 36.27 11.54 3.42
CA THR A 246 35.32 11.35 2.32
C THR A 246 36.06 11.00 1.02
N GLU A 247 37.19 11.66 0.74
CA GLU A 247 38.03 11.31 -0.41
C GLU A 247 38.62 9.90 -0.27
N PHE A 248 39.02 9.51 0.96
CA PHE A 248 39.51 8.14 1.23
C PHE A 248 38.39 7.10 1.08
N ASP A 249 37.15 7.44 1.46
CA ASP A 249 35.98 6.59 1.25
C ASP A 249 35.75 6.34 -0.25
N HIS A 250 35.83 7.40 -1.08
CA HIS A 250 35.70 7.27 -2.53
C HIS A 250 36.81 6.40 -3.13
N ILE A 251 38.06 6.52 -2.62
CA ILE A 251 39.18 5.68 -3.07
C ILE A 251 38.96 4.23 -2.64
N ALA A 252 38.49 3.98 -1.42
CA ALA A 252 38.19 2.64 -0.92
C ALA A 252 37.14 1.96 -1.80
N ASP A 253 36.03 2.67 -2.09
CA ASP A 253 34.97 2.18 -2.98
C ASP A 253 35.52 1.86 -4.38
N ALA A 254 36.28 2.78 -4.98
CA ALA A 254 36.86 2.62 -6.31
C ALA A 254 37.84 1.46 -6.40
N ARG A 255 38.55 1.13 -5.31
CA ARG A 255 39.52 0.01 -5.23
C ARG A 255 38.92 -1.26 -4.66
N GLY A 256 37.64 -1.23 -4.21
CA GLY A 256 36.94 -2.38 -3.64
C GLY A 256 37.50 -2.82 -2.28
N LEU A 257 37.84 -1.86 -1.43
CA LEU A 257 38.13 -2.09 -0.02
C LEU A 257 36.90 -1.71 0.82
N GLU A 258 36.71 -2.45 1.88
CA GLU A 258 35.74 -2.12 2.93
C GLU A 258 36.36 -1.17 3.94
N LYS A 259 35.74 -0.01 4.15
CA LYS A 259 36.09 0.87 5.27
C LYS A 259 35.64 0.22 6.58
N ILE A 260 36.53 0.03 7.49
CA ILE A 260 36.22 -0.59 8.79
C ILE A 260 35.83 0.49 9.81
N LYS A 261 36.69 1.45 10.04
CA LYS A 261 36.50 2.56 11.00
C LYS A 261 37.53 3.66 10.85
N THR A 262 37.24 4.78 11.48
CA THR A 262 38.25 5.79 11.81
C THR A 262 38.59 5.72 13.30
N ILE A 263 39.84 5.96 13.67
CA ILE A 263 40.35 5.94 15.06
C ILE A 263 41.07 7.27 15.26
N GLY A 264 40.31 8.30 15.70
CA GLY A 264 40.84 9.67 15.73
C GLY A 264 41.14 10.19 14.32
N ASP A 265 42.40 10.45 14.06
CA ASP A 265 42.96 10.88 12.76
C ASP A 265 43.48 9.72 11.90
N ALA A 266 43.29 8.48 12.35
CA ALA A 266 43.65 7.30 11.58
C ALA A 266 42.47 6.69 10.85
N TYR A 267 42.70 6.16 9.63
CA TYR A 267 41.74 5.48 8.77
C TYR A 267 42.12 4.00 8.65
N MET A 268 41.13 3.11 8.81
CA MET A 268 41.32 1.67 8.68
C MET A 268 40.40 1.12 7.58
N ALA A 269 40.99 0.39 6.62
CA ALA A 269 40.28 -0.31 5.57
C ALA A 269 40.86 -1.71 5.34
N ALA A 270 40.10 -2.58 4.68
CA ALA A 270 40.52 -3.92 4.34
C ALA A 270 40.01 -4.38 2.98
N ALA A 271 40.84 -5.17 2.29
CA ALA A 271 40.45 -5.85 1.04
C ALA A 271 40.38 -7.36 1.25
N GLY A 272 39.46 -8.06 0.61
CA GLY A 272 39.25 -9.50 0.76
C GLY A 272 38.11 -9.86 1.73
N LEU A 273 37.33 -8.88 2.17
CA LEU A 273 36.13 -9.03 3.00
C LEU A 273 35.11 -7.91 2.68
N PRO A 274 33.83 -8.06 2.93
CA PRO A 274 33.14 -9.29 3.35
C PRO A 274 33.07 -10.32 2.22
N VAL A 275 33.48 -9.95 1.01
CA VAL A 275 33.58 -10.83 -0.14
C VAL A 275 35.05 -11.11 -0.43
N PRO A 276 35.52 -12.37 -0.38
CA PRO A 276 36.90 -12.72 -0.69
C PRO A 276 37.29 -12.36 -2.13
N VAL A 277 38.49 -11.77 -2.31
CA VAL A 277 39.06 -11.45 -3.62
C VAL A 277 40.54 -11.85 -3.64
N ALA A 278 41.00 -12.38 -4.76
CA ALA A 278 42.37 -12.89 -4.89
C ALA A 278 43.42 -11.77 -4.90
N ASP A 279 43.03 -10.60 -5.43
CA ASP A 279 43.92 -9.42 -5.64
C ASP A 279 43.86 -8.43 -4.44
N HIS A 280 43.49 -8.92 -3.24
CA HIS A 280 43.33 -8.09 -2.04
C HIS A 280 44.57 -7.26 -1.70
N ALA A 281 45.79 -7.80 -1.87
CA ALA A 281 47.02 -7.09 -1.60
C ALA A 281 47.30 -5.96 -2.62
N GLU A 282 47.05 -6.21 -3.88
CA GLU A 282 47.19 -5.22 -4.95
C GLU A 282 46.19 -4.06 -4.76
N ARG A 283 44.94 -4.37 -4.43
CA ARG A 283 43.91 -3.36 -4.12
C ARG A 283 44.34 -2.45 -2.98
N ALA A 284 44.84 -3.03 -1.90
CA ALA A 284 45.33 -2.27 -0.73
C ALA A 284 46.53 -1.40 -1.10
N ALA A 285 47.46 -1.92 -1.89
CA ALA A 285 48.61 -1.16 -2.40
C ALA A 285 48.21 0.01 -3.31
N HIS A 286 47.22 -0.21 -4.23
CA HIS A 286 46.69 0.85 -5.06
C HIS A 286 45.98 1.93 -4.23
N MET A 287 45.16 1.54 -3.27
CA MET A 287 44.51 2.49 -2.36
C MET A 287 45.53 3.34 -1.58
N ALA A 288 46.56 2.72 -1.03
CA ALA A 288 47.57 3.45 -0.27
C ALA A 288 48.28 4.53 -1.12
N LEU A 289 48.64 4.23 -2.37
CA LEU A 289 49.25 5.20 -3.28
C LEU A 289 48.28 6.31 -3.64
N ASP A 290 47.02 5.96 -3.97
CA ASP A 290 45.99 6.94 -4.28
C ASP A 290 45.69 7.87 -3.10
N MET A 291 45.72 7.37 -1.84
CA MET A 291 45.57 8.19 -0.65
C MET A 291 46.68 9.23 -0.49
N ILE A 292 47.92 8.86 -0.78
CA ILE A 292 49.08 9.80 -0.78
C ILE A 292 48.87 10.89 -1.81
N ASP A 293 48.47 10.50 -3.05
CA ASP A 293 48.20 11.46 -4.12
C ASP A 293 47.02 12.37 -3.78
N ALA A 294 45.95 11.84 -3.17
CA ALA A 294 44.80 12.62 -2.73
C ALA A 294 45.16 13.65 -1.65
N LEU A 295 45.98 13.26 -0.68
CA LEU A 295 46.44 14.19 0.36
C LEU A 295 47.37 15.25 -0.21
N ALA A 296 48.19 14.92 -1.21
CA ALA A 296 49.03 15.90 -1.90
C ALA A 296 48.16 16.95 -2.62
N ARG A 297 47.07 16.54 -3.29
CA ARG A 297 46.11 17.47 -3.90
C ARG A 297 45.42 18.34 -2.85
N PHE A 298 44.99 17.75 -1.72
CA PHE A 298 44.38 18.47 -0.61
C PHE A 298 45.36 19.54 -0.08
N ASN A 299 46.61 19.17 0.19
CA ASN A 299 47.64 20.08 0.68
C ASN A 299 47.85 21.29 -0.26
N ALA A 300 47.91 21.03 -1.58
CA ALA A 300 48.05 22.08 -2.57
C ALA A 300 46.87 23.06 -2.56
N LEU A 301 45.62 22.54 -2.41
CA LEU A 301 44.40 23.30 -2.37
C LEU A 301 44.29 24.15 -1.10
N ARG A 302 44.54 23.54 0.06
CA ARG A 302 44.37 24.13 1.38
C ARG A 302 45.63 24.85 1.89
N ARG A 303 46.74 24.78 1.12
CA ARG A 303 48.06 25.37 1.47
C ARG A 303 48.57 24.90 2.84
N CYS A 304 48.44 23.60 3.09
CA CYS A 304 48.94 22.93 4.27
C CYS A 304 49.99 21.87 3.87
N ASN A 305 50.60 21.20 4.88
CA ASN A 305 51.64 20.20 4.62
C ASN A 305 51.39 18.99 5.53
N LEU A 306 50.24 18.36 5.39
CA LEU A 306 49.92 17.11 6.09
C LEU A 306 50.61 15.94 5.37
N GLN A 307 51.02 14.96 6.16
CA GLN A 307 51.65 13.74 5.65
C GLN A 307 50.90 12.51 6.15
N LEU A 308 50.78 11.49 5.31
CA LEU A 308 50.26 10.17 5.72
C LEU A 308 51.39 9.23 6.09
N ARG A 309 51.11 8.42 7.09
CA ARG A 309 51.91 7.24 7.41
C ARG A 309 50.99 6.03 7.19
N ILE A 310 51.36 5.13 6.27
CA ILE A 310 50.51 4.00 5.90
C ILE A 310 51.22 2.68 6.18
N GLY A 311 50.50 1.75 6.82
CA GLY A 311 50.95 0.38 7.08
C GLY A 311 49.96 -0.63 6.48
N ILE A 312 50.49 -1.63 5.77
CA ILE A 312 49.70 -2.72 5.20
C ILE A 312 50.27 -4.07 5.63
N ASN A 313 49.38 -4.96 6.04
CA ASN A 313 49.69 -6.37 6.25
C ASN A 313 48.62 -7.28 5.70
N SER A 314 49.03 -8.44 5.16
CA SER A 314 48.16 -9.46 4.60
C SER A 314 48.18 -10.73 5.45
N GLY A 315 47.04 -11.32 5.70
CA GLY A 315 46.90 -12.55 6.48
C GLY A 315 45.48 -12.83 6.93
N GLU A 316 45.30 -13.82 7.78
CA GLU A 316 44.02 -14.23 8.31
C GLU A 316 43.47 -13.21 9.30
N VAL A 317 42.15 -12.93 9.20
CA VAL A 317 41.39 -12.13 10.15
C VAL A 317 40.05 -12.80 10.50
N VAL A 318 39.52 -12.44 11.65
CA VAL A 318 38.13 -12.65 11.99
C VAL A 318 37.41 -11.31 11.88
N ALA A 319 36.31 -11.27 11.14
CA ALA A 319 35.47 -10.10 11.01
C ALA A 319 34.09 -10.38 11.64
N GLY A 320 33.51 -9.41 12.31
CA GLY A 320 32.23 -9.63 12.95
C GLY A 320 31.57 -8.36 13.46
N VAL A 321 30.34 -8.50 13.94
CA VAL A 321 29.58 -7.43 14.54
C VAL A 321 29.62 -7.52 16.05
N ILE A 322 30.02 -6.44 16.71
CA ILE A 322 30.06 -6.33 18.16
C ILE A 322 29.18 -5.18 18.65
N GLY A 323 28.59 -5.37 19.82
CA GLY A 323 27.78 -4.37 20.52
C GLY A 323 26.28 -4.63 20.42
N LYS A 324 25.50 -4.20 21.45
CA LYS A 324 24.04 -4.32 21.50
C LYS A 324 23.32 -3.00 21.19
N ARG A 325 23.94 -1.87 21.46
CA ARG A 325 23.32 -0.54 21.25
C ARG A 325 23.87 0.20 20.03
N LYS A 326 25.16 -0.02 19.73
CA LYS A 326 25.84 0.50 18.55
C LYS A 326 26.55 -0.67 17.91
N PHE A 327 26.01 -1.16 16.82
CA PHE A 327 26.63 -2.21 16.04
C PHE A 327 27.90 -1.66 15.37
N ILE A 328 29.02 -2.32 15.56
CA ILE A 328 30.27 -2.01 14.91
C ILE A 328 30.75 -3.27 14.21
N TYR A 329 30.94 -3.20 12.90
CA TYR A 329 31.66 -4.22 12.16
C TYR A 329 33.15 -3.98 12.32
N ASP A 330 33.86 -4.93 12.87
CA ASP A 330 35.29 -4.79 13.19
C ASP A 330 36.09 -6.05 12.87
N LEU A 331 37.41 -5.92 12.86
CA LEU A 331 38.36 -6.99 12.53
C LEU A 331 39.25 -7.33 13.73
N TRP A 332 39.50 -8.63 13.89
CA TRP A 332 40.41 -9.15 14.91
C TRP A 332 41.38 -10.14 14.30
N GLY A 333 42.58 -10.23 14.90
CA GLY A 333 43.59 -11.19 14.52
C GLY A 333 45.00 -10.59 14.50
N MET A 334 45.99 -11.49 14.37
CA MET A 334 47.38 -11.10 14.30
C MET A 334 47.65 -10.18 13.11
N ALA A 335 46.98 -10.44 11.99
CA ALA A 335 47.14 -9.65 10.78
C ALA A 335 46.76 -8.17 10.96
N VAL A 336 45.72 -7.89 11.74
CA VAL A 336 45.30 -6.52 12.08
C VAL A 336 46.36 -5.81 12.92
N ASN A 337 46.87 -6.50 13.93
CA ASN A 337 47.93 -5.96 14.82
C ASN A 337 49.23 -5.66 14.04
N LEU A 338 49.60 -6.53 13.08
CA LEU A 338 50.76 -6.32 12.23
C LEU A 338 50.60 -5.11 11.33
N ALA A 339 49.43 -4.93 10.70
CA ALA A 339 49.12 -3.75 9.87
C ALA A 339 49.24 -2.44 10.67
N SER A 340 48.65 -2.41 11.88
CA SER A 340 48.78 -1.28 12.81
C SER A 340 50.24 -1.01 13.19
N ARG A 341 51.08 -2.07 13.38
CA ARG A 341 52.52 -1.91 13.64
C ARG A 341 53.29 -1.40 12.42
N MET A 342 52.91 -1.80 11.20
CA MET A 342 53.49 -1.24 9.97
C MET A 342 53.24 0.25 9.87
N GLU A 343 52.03 0.69 10.23
CA GLU A 343 51.69 2.10 10.29
C GLU A 343 52.53 2.80 11.40
N SER A 344 52.43 2.41 12.67
CA SER A 344 53.03 3.14 13.80
C SER A 344 54.56 3.19 13.77
N HIS A 345 55.23 2.21 13.15
CA HIS A 345 56.67 2.22 12.90
C HIS A 345 57.04 2.73 11.50
N GLY A 346 56.01 3.22 10.75
CA GLY A 346 56.17 3.76 9.40
C GLY A 346 56.97 5.07 9.36
N VAL A 347 57.19 5.55 8.16
CA VAL A 347 57.85 6.83 7.87
C VAL A 347 56.79 7.76 7.23
N ALA A 348 56.74 9.00 7.66
CA ALA A 348 55.86 10.02 7.09
C ALA A 348 56.04 10.12 5.57
N GLY A 349 54.92 10.18 4.86
CA GLY A 349 54.90 10.21 3.40
C GLY A 349 55.17 8.86 2.70
N ARG A 350 55.28 7.75 3.44
CA ARG A 350 55.59 6.43 2.87
C ARG A 350 54.59 5.36 3.28
N VAL A 351 54.50 4.34 2.41
CA VAL A 351 53.71 3.12 2.66
C VAL A 351 54.65 2.00 3.09
N GLN A 352 54.43 1.43 4.25
CA GLN A 352 55.22 0.32 4.81
C GLN A 352 54.44 -0.99 4.73
N LEU A 353 55.10 -2.05 4.29
CA LEU A 353 54.52 -3.38 4.08
C LEU A 353 55.28 -4.40 4.90
N THR A 354 54.58 -5.46 5.31
CA THR A 354 55.20 -6.71 5.78
C THR A 354 55.71 -7.56 4.61
N GLU A 355 56.58 -8.52 4.88
CA GLU A 355 57.02 -9.55 3.93
C GLU A 355 55.79 -10.27 3.30
N ALA A 356 54.84 -10.67 4.15
CA ALA A 356 53.65 -11.38 3.74
C ALA A 356 52.81 -10.59 2.69
N THR A 357 52.72 -9.27 2.82
CA THR A 357 52.08 -8.42 1.81
C THR A 357 52.95 -8.31 0.53
N ARG A 358 54.28 -8.13 0.69
CA ARG A 358 55.20 -8.03 -0.41
C ARG A 358 55.16 -9.25 -1.34
N GLU A 359 55.10 -10.46 -0.76
CA GLU A 359 55.02 -11.73 -1.51
C GLU A 359 53.71 -11.88 -2.33
N ARG A 360 52.64 -11.20 -1.94
CA ARG A 360 51.35 -11.20 -2.61
C ARG A 360 51.22 -10.08 -3.66
N LEU A 361 52.16 -9.13 -3.72
CA LEU A 361 52.18 -8.10 -4.72
C LEU A 361 52.88 -8.63 -5.99
N GLY A 362 52.21 -8.48 -7.13
CA GLY A 362 52.78 -8.81 -8.41
C GLY A 362 53.77 -7.75 -8.96
N ASP A 363 54.20 -7.96 -10.20
CA ASP A 363 55.17 -7.11 -10.94
C ASP A 363 54.74 -5.64 -11.09
N PRO A 364 53.46 -5.25 -11.01
CA PRO A 364 53.04 -3.85 -11.16
C PRO A 364 53.52 -2.90 -10.06
N PHE A 365 54.13 -3.42 -9.00
CA PHE A 365 54.56 -2.61 -7.83
C PHE A 365 56.07 -2.63 -7.61
N VAL A 366 56.63 -1.46 -7.35
CA VAL A 366 58.04 -1.31 -6.95
C VAL A 366 58.13 -1.24 -5.43
N CYS A 367 58.88 -2.18 -4.86
CA CYS A 367 59.10 -2.24 -3.39
C CYS A 367 60.60 -2.17 -3.08
N GLU A 368 60.96 -1.42 -2.06
CA GLU A 368 62.33 -1.30 -1.53
C GLU A 368 62.41 -1.98 -0.15
N ALA A 369 63.48 -2.76 0.09
CA ALA A 369 63.68 -3.34 1.41
C ALA A 369 64.02 -2.23 2.43
N ARG A 370 63.22 -2.13 3.48
CA ARG A 370 63.49 -1.21 4.61
C ARG A 370 64.49 -1.81 5.60
N GLY A 371 64.47 -3.12 5.73
CA GLY A 371 65.21 -3.86 6.77
C GLY A 371 64.28 -4.42 7.85
N THR A 372 64.86 -4.74 8.98
CA THR A 372 64.18 -5.39 10.09
C THR A 372 63.75 -4.37 11.13
N ILE A 373 62.52 -4.50 11.65
CA ILE A 373 62.01 -3.74 12.79
C ILE A 373 61.69 -4.69 13.94
N ALA A 374 61.96 -4.27 15.17
CA ALA A 374 61.53 -4.99 16.38
C ALA A 374 60.12 -4.59 16.75
N ALA A 375 59.13 -5.49 16.58
CA ALA A 375 57.73 -5.25 16.97
C ALA A 375 57.48 -5.92 18.34
N LYS A 376 57.00 -5.14 19.30
CA LYS A 376 56.72 -5.61 20.66
C LYS A 376 55.74 -6.79 20.63
N GLY A 377 56.16 -7.95 21.14
CA GLY A 377 55.37 -9.18 21.21
C GLY A 377 55.37 -10.04 19.94
N MET A 378 56.13 -9.64 18.88
CA MET A 378 56.13 -10.32 17.58
C MET A 378 57.54 -10.62 17.04
N GLY A 379 58.61 -10.15 17.80
CA GLY A 379 59.99 -10.34 17.39
C GLY A 379 60.45 -9.40 16.26
N GLU A 380 61.45 -9.82 15.52
CA GLU A 380 61.98 -9.08 14.37
C GLU A 380 61.16 -9.38 13.11
N LEU A 381 60.73 -8.31 12.42
CA LEU A 381 59.91 -8.37 11.19
C LEU A 381 60.64 -7.74 10.05
N ARG A 382 60.82 -8.45 8.93
CA ARG A 382 61.26 -7.86 7.68
C ARG A 382 60.21 -6.97 7.09
N THR A 383 60.58 -5.78 6.71
CA THR A 383 59.65 -4.76 6.19
C THR A 383 60.15 -4.14 4.87
N TRP A 384 59.20 -3.66 4.12
CA TRP A 384 59.39 -3.09 2.82
C TRP A 384 58.68 -1.74 2.69
N PHE A 385 59.18 -0.87 1.85
CA PHE A 385 58.42 0.32 1.42
C PHE A 385 57.84 0.09 0.02
N LEU A 386 56.57 0.37 -0.13
CA LEU A 386 55.93 0.49 -1.46
C LEU A 386 56.31 1.86 -2.03
N VAL A 387 57.05 1.88 -3.10
CA VAL A 387 57.57 3.13 -3.72
C VAL A 387 56.63 3.67 -4.80
N GLY A 388 56.00 2.79 -5.55
CA GLY A 388 55.08 3.20 -6.61
C GLY A 388 54.64 2.05 -7.52
N ARG A 389 53.97 2.41 -8.60
CA ARG A 389 53.59 1.48 -9.64
C ARG A 389 54.75 1.33 -10.67
N ALA A 390 55.02 0.12 -11.11
CA ALA A 390 55.99 -0.11 -12.20
C ALA A 390 55.54 0.57 -13.48
N GLY A 391 56.38 1.38 -14.10
CA GLY A 391 56.07 2.13 -15.30
C GLY A 391 55.55 3.56 -15.11
N ALA A 392 55.29 4.00 -13.89
CA ALA A 392 55.10 5.42 -13.58
C ALA A 392 56.49 6.05 -13.45
N ALA A 393 57.07 6.59 -14.54
CA ALA A 393 58.25 7.40 -14.50
C ALA A 393 58.02 8.57 -13.53
N ALA A 394 58.98 8.82 -12.64
CA ALA A 394 58.99 10.00 -11.80
C ALA A 394 58.91 11.25 -12.67
N SER A 395 57.76 11.93 -12.69
CA SER A 395 57.56 13.25 -13.28
C SER A 395 57.63 14.32 -12.22
#